data_76a38c9e754b141371faf5730749a050
#
_entry.id   76a38c9e754b141371faf5730749a050
#
_cell.length_a   1.000
_cell.length_b   1.000
_cell.length_c   1.000
_cell.angle_alpha   90.00
_cell.angle_beta   90.00
_cell.angle_gamma   90.00
#
_symmetry.space_group_name_H-M   'P 1'
#
loop_
_entity.id
_entity.type
_entity.pdbx_description
1 polymer ?
#
loop_
_entity_poly.entity_id
_entity_poly.type
_entity_poly.pdbx_seq_one_letter_code
_entity_poly.pdbx_strand_id
1 'polypeptide(L)'
;MNIDMIRAAARRLDGHVRRTPLLNSPFLDDIAGRRVWVKPECLQHTGSFKFRGGWSAVSALEPSVRAKGVIAFSSGNHAQGVAYAAKLHGVPAVIIMPADAPRLKIANTRALGAEVVLYDRMTEDRDAIGAAMAEERELTLIKPFDDPLVIAGQGTTGLEIAQQAAEAGIARADVIACCGGGGLTSGIALALEAEAPGLRARTAEPEGFDDAARSLAAGEITRNAALGGSICDAIVTPQPGDLTFPILKRLCGPGLVVSDAEALQAIGHAFNRLKLVAEPGGAVALAAALFRQDEIDGDDVIVTISGGNVDSDIFSRALATLD
;
A
#
# COMPACT_ATOMS: atom_id res chain seq x y z
N MET A 1 14.87 11.78 -1.66
CA MET A 1 14.08 11.49 -0.46
C MET A 1 14.97 10.91 0.61
N ASN A 2 14.67 11.16 1.90
CA ASN A 2 15.47 10.72 3.03
C ASN A 2 14.61 10.53 4.28
N ILE A 3 15.21 10.05 5.36
CA ILE A 3 14.54 9.79 6.64
C ILE A 3 13.92 11.05 7.27
N ASP A 4 14.49 12.23 7.04
CA ASP A 4 13.97 13.46 7.66
C ASP A 4 12.58 13.82 7.12
N MET A 5 12.31 13.54 5.85
CA MET A 5 10.96 13.68 5.27
C MET A 5 9.96 12.73 5.94
N ILE A 6 10.37 11.48 6.22
CA ILE A 6 9.52 10.49 6.91
C ILE A 6 9.26 10.90 8.36
N ARG A 7 10.30 11.36 9.07
CA ARG A 7 10.16 11.90 10.43
C ARG A 7 9.27 13.15 10.47
N ALA A 8 9.37 14.02 9.47
CA ALA A 8 8.47 15.18 9.34
C ALA A 8 7.03 14.74 9.05
N ALA A 9 6.83 13.73 8.21
CA ALA A 9 5.52 13.11 8.00
C ALA A 9 4.98 12.51 9.30
N ALA A 10 5.79 11.74 10.05
CA ALA A 10 5.39 11.14 11.31
C ALA A 10 4.87 12.19 12.32
N ARG A 11 5.56 13.34 12.44
CA ARG A 11 5.08 14.45 13.30
C ARG A 11 3.73 15.00 12.85
N ARG A 12 3.45 15.08 11.54
CA ARG A 12 2.13 15.53 11.04
C ARG A 12 1.04 14.49 11.18
N LEU A 13 1.42 13.21 11.25
CA LEU A 13 0.51 12.08 11.40
C LEU A 13 0.18 11.75 12.86
N ASP A 14 0.96 12.29 13.79
CA ASP A 14 0.78 12.02 15.23
C ASP A 14 -0.63 12.43 15.70
N GLY A 15 -1.31 11.52 16.41
CA GLY A 15 -2.69 11.67 16.83
C GLY A 15 -3.75 11.53 15.72
N HIS A 16 -3.35 11.36 14.45
CA HIS A 16 -4.25 11.29 13.29
C HIS A 16 -4.27 9.94 12.58
N VAL A 17 -3.25 9.11 12.77
CA VAL A 17 -3.19 7.74 12.25
C VAL A 17 -3.22 6.75 13.41
N ARG A 18 -3.63 5.52 13.10
CA ARG A 18 -3.54 4.42 14.05
C ARG A 18 -2.12 3.85 14.02
N ARG A 19 -1.49 3.73 15.17
CA ARG A 19 -0.30 2.88 15.30
C ARG A 19 -0.80 1.43 15.26
N THR A 20 -0.74 0.81 14.08
CA THR A 20 -1.17 -0.58 13.93
C THR A 20 -0.22 -1.51 14.69
N PRO A 21 -0.69 -2.60 15.30
CA PRO A 21 0.15 -3.51 16.06
C PRO A 21 1.13 -4.27 15.17
N LEU A 22 2.08 -4.98 15.77
CA LEU A 22 2.81 -6.08 15.15
C LEU A 22 2.28 -7.38 15.76
N LEU A 23 1.64 -8.22 14.94
CA LEU A 23 0.95 -9.44 15.38
C LEU A 23 1.74 -10.68 14.97
N ASN A 24 1.67 -11.72 15.79
CA ASN A 24 2.25 -13.05 15.52
C ASN A 24 1.21 -14.14 15.82
N SER A 25 1.37 -15.29 15.20
CA SER A 25 0.54 -16.46 15.45
C SER A 25 1.36 -17.75 15.26
N PRO A 26 1.42 -18.65 16.27
CA PRO A 26 2.14 -19.91 16.14
C PRO A 26 1.64 -20.77 14.96
N PHE A 27 0.38 -20.64 14.59
CA PHE A 27 -0.15 -21.35 13.43
C PHE A 27 0.39 -20.84 12.08
N LEU A 28 0.74 -19.55 11.99
CA LEU A 28 1.43 -19.01 10.81
C LEU A 28 2.90 -19.41 10.82
N ASP A 29 3.51 -19.44 11.99
CA ASP A 29 4.90 -19.86 12.17
C ASP A 29 5.10 -21.31 11.73
N ASP A 30 4.19 -22.21 12.11
CA ASP A 30 4.20 -23.63 11.71
C ASP A 30 4.12 -23.79 10.18
N ILE A 31 3.29 -22.97 9.49
CA ILE A 31 3.16 -23.00 8.04
C ILE A 31 4.45 -22.48 7.37
N ALA A 32 4.97 -21.36 7.86
CA ALA A 32 6.13 -20.68 7.27
C ALA A 32 7.47 -21.31 7.66
N GLY A 33 7.51 -22.19 8.67
CA GLY A 33 8.75 -22.76 9.24
C GLY A 33 9.64 -21.70 9.93
N ARG A 34 9.07 -20.53 10.28
CA ARG A 34 9.74 -19.40 10.95
C ARG A 34 8.72 -18.48 11.60
N ARG A 35 9.14 -17.57 12.48
CA ARG A 35 8.25 -16.60 13.11
C ARG A 35 7.75 -15.56 12.09
N VAL A 36 6.44 -15.49 11.92
CA VAL A 36 5.77 -14.54 11.00
C VAL A 36 5.13 -13.41 11.79
N TRP A 37 5.62 -12.21 11.57
CA TRP A 37 5.13 -11.00 12.21
C TRP A 37 4.34 -10.19 11.20
N VAL A 38 3.11 -9.85 11.52
CA VAL A 38 2.20 -9.17 10.60
C VAL A 38 1.96 -7.72 11.05
N LYS A 39 2.23 -6.78 10.14
CA LYS A 39 1.88 -5.35 10.26
C LYS A 39 0.58 -5.08 9.51
N PRO A 40 -0.58 -5.07 10.21
CA PRO A 40 -1.89 -5.05 9.58
C PRO A 40 -2.35 -3.62 9.29
N GLU A 41 -1.90 -3.05 8.18
CA GLU A 41 -2.37 -1.75 7.68
C GLU A 41 -3.82 -1.78 7.18
N CYS A 42 -4.42 -2.96 7.04
CA CYS A 42 -5.87 -3.11 6.87
C CYS A 42 -6.67 -2.56 8.06
N LEU A 43 -6.06 -2.41 9.25
CA LEU A 43 -6.66 -1.79 10.42
C LEU A 43 -6.51 -0.26 10.45
N GLN A 44 -5.79 0.35 9.51
CA GLN A 44 -5.65 1.80 9.40
C GLN A 44 -6.99 2.43 8.99
N HIS A 45 -7.13 3.74 9.16
CA HIS A 45 -8.28 4.48 8.65
C HIS A 45 -8.53 4.16 7.18
N THR A 46 -9.80 4.09 6.78
CA THR A 46 -10.25 3.68 5.44
C THR A 46 -9.84 2.27 5.01
N GLY A 47 -9.39 1.42 5.95
CA GLY A 47 -9.08 0.02 5.70
C GLY A 47 -7.77 -0.23 4.93
N SER A 48 -6.85 0.74 4.85
CA SER A 48 -5.56 0.56 4.18
C SER A 48 -4.52 1.61 4.56
N PHE A 49 -3.24 1.30 4.33
CA PHE A 49 -2.10 2.22 4.54
C PHE A 49 -2.21 3.55 3.79
N LYS A 50 -3.04 3.62 2.75
CA LYS A 50 -3.14 4.80 1.86
C LYS A 50 -3.53 6.08 2.61
N PHE A 51 -4.23 5.99 3.72
CA PHE A 51 -4.54 7.13 4.56
C PHE A 51 -3.28 7.87 5.05
N ARG A 52 -2.20 7.14 5.38
CA ARG A 52 -0.94 7.73 5.84
C ARG A 52 -0.36 8.70 4.81
N GLY A 53 -0.25 8.24 3.55
CA GLY A 53 0.24 9.07 2.45
C GLY A 53 -0.72 10.20 2.08
N GLY A 54 -2.02 9.94 2.05
CA GLY A 54 -3.04 10.95 1.82
C GLY A 54 -2.98 12.07 2.86
N TRP A 55 -2.94 11.71 4.15
CA TRP A 55 -2.76 12.67 5.24
C TRP A 55 -1.45 13.44 5.11
N SER A 56 -0.33 12.74 4.90
CA SER A 56 0.99 13.37 4.77
C SER A 56 1.03 14.42 3.67
N ALA A 57 0.49 14.10 2.49
CA ALA A 57 0.47 15.01 1.36
C ALA A 57 -0.45 16.22 1.62
N VAL A 58 -1.68 16.00 2.08
CA VAL A 58 -2.64 17.09 2.34
C VAL A 58 -2.14 18.00 3.47
N SER A 59 -1.65 17.44 4.57
CA SER A 59 -1.17 18.20 5.72
C SER A 59 0.08 19.04 5.45
N ALA A 60 0.88 18.64 4.46
CA ALA A 60 2.11 19.36 4.08
C ALA A 60 1.87 20.57 3.17
N LEU A 61 0.69 20.69 2.59
CA LEU A 61 0.36 21.83 1.74
C LEU A 61 0.27 23.12 2.57
N GLU A 62 0.79 24.20 1.99
CA GLU A 62 0.61 25.53 2.58
C GLU A 62 -0.88 25.83 2.78
N PRO A 63 -1.30 26.52 3.87
CA PRO A 63 -2.71 26.71 4.18
C PRO A 63 -3.55 27.29 3.05
N SER A 64 -3.00 28.26 2.29
CA SER A 64 -3.68 28.91 1.16
C SER A 64 -3.85 27.96 -0.03
N VAL A 65 -2.90 27.07 -0.29
CA VAL A 65 -2.97 26.05 -1.34
C VAL A 65 -3.94 24.94 -0.91
N ARG A 66 -3.81 24.45 0.32
CA ARG A 66 -4.67 23.41 0.87
C ARG A 66 -6.15 23.81 0.89
N ALA A 67 -6.44 25.09 1.19
CA ALA A 67 -7.82 25.59 1.21
C ALA A 67 -8.54 25.48 -0.14
N LYS A 68 -7.82 25.47 -1.27
CA LYS A 68 -8.40 25.26 -2.61
C LYS A 68 -8.86 23.84 -2.82
N GLY A 69 -8.24 22.87 -2.15
CA GLY A 69 -8.59 21.44 -2.17
C GLY A 69 -7.60 20.59 -2.94
N VAL A 70 -7.94 19.31 -3.03
CA VAL A 70 -7.10 18.28 -3.66
C VAL A 70 -7.87 17.46 -4.68
N ILE A 71 -7.14 16.87 -5.63
CA ILE A 71 -7.69 15.97 -6.65
C ILE A 71 -6.86 14.69 -6.69
N ALA A 72 -7.51 13.54 -6.92
CA ALA A 72 -6.84 12.27 -7.10
C ALA A 72 -7.55 11.38 -8.11
N PHE A 73 -6.80 10.48 -8.73
CA PHE A 73 -7.31 9.45 -9.64
C PHE A 73 -7.23 8.10 -8.94
N SER A 74 -8.35 7.50 -8.61
CA SER A 74 -8.38 6.14 -8.07
C SER A 74 -9.79 5.67 -7.84
N SER A 75 -10.04 4.38 -8.07
CA SER A 75 -11.30 3.71 -7.71
C SER A 75 -11.20 2.91 -6.40
N GLY A 76 -10.04 2.92 -5.73
CA GLY A 76 -9.77 2.05 -4.58
C GLY A 76 -9.26 2.79 -3.34
N ASN A 77 -8.28 2.18 -2.69
CA ASN A 77 -7.75 2.61 -1.39
C ASN A 77 -7.21 4.05 -1.38
N HIS A 78 -6.57 4.48 -2.46
CA HIS A 78 -6.02 5.83 -2.55
C HIS A 78 -7.13 6.90 -2.58
N ALA A 79 -8.21 6.65 -3.32
CA ALA A 79 -9.38 7.52 -3.35
C ALA A 79 -9.93 7.77 -1.93
N GLN A 80 -10.16 6.70 -1.19
CA GLN A 80 -10.69 6.76 0.17
C GLN A 80 -9.71 7.44 1.14
N GLY A 81 -8.41 7.13 1.02
CA GLY A 81 -7.37 7.73 1.86
C GLY A 81 -7.28 9.25 1.68
N VAL A 82 -7.27 9.74 0.44
CA VAL A 82 -7.24 11.19 0.12
C VAL A 82 -8.55 11.87 0.52
N ALA A 83 -9.70 11.29 0.17
CA ALA A 83 -11.02 11.84 0.52
C ALA A 83 -11.16 12.03 2.04
N TYR A 84 -10.77 11.02 2.82
CA TYR A 84 -10.87 11.10 4.27
C TYR A 84 -9.87 12.09 4.87
N ALA A 85 -8.63 12.15 4.37
CA ALA A 85 -7.66 13.14 4.79
C ALA A 85 -8.16 14.57 4.52
N ALA A 86 -8.68 14.84 3.32
CA ALA A 86 -9.26 16.14 2.96
C ALA A 86 -10.44 16.50 3.85
N LYS A 87 -11.35 15.55 4.11
CA LYS A 87 -12.50 15.75 5.03
C LYS A 87 -12.06 16.19 6.41
N LEU A 88 -11.05 15.52 6.98
CA LEU A 88 -10.55 15.86 8.31
C LEU A 88 -9.80 17.20 8.36
N HIS A 89 -9.24 17.65 7.23
CA HIS A 89 -8.68 18.98 7.08
C HIS A 89 -9.74 20.05 6.74
N GLY A 90 -10.99 19.67 6.50
CA GLY A 90 -12.07 20.59 6.14
C GLY A 90 -11.89 21.23 4.75
N VAL A 91 -11.24 20.54 3.81
CA VAL A 91 -10.95 21.04 2.45
C VAL A 91 -11.64 20.20 1.37
N PRO A 92 -11.95 20.80 0.20
CA PRO A 92 -12.54 20.07 -0.91
C PRO A 92 -11.65 18.93 -1.40
N ALA A 93 -12.28 17.82 -1.81
CA ALA A 93 -11.60 16.73 -2.50
C ALA A 93 -12.39 16.32 -3.74
N VAL A 94 -11.74 16.23 -4.89
CA VAL A 94 -12.28 15.68 -6.12
C VAL A 94 -11.60 14.36 -6.42
N ILE A 95 -12.39 13.30 -6.60
CA ILE A 95 -11.88 11.97 -6.95
C ILE A 95 -12.41 11.57 -8.32
N ILE A 96 -11.51 11.37 -9.26
CA ILE A 96 -11.83 10.87 -10.60
C ILE A 96 -11.83 9.36 -10.58
N MET A 97 -12.98 8.75 -10.87
CA MET A 97 -13.22 7.32 -10.82
C MET A 97 -13.81 6.83 -12.14
N PRO A 98 -13.44 5.63 -12.61
CA PRO A 98 -14.11 5.08 -13.79
C PRO A 98 -15.58 4.77 -13.49
N ALA A 99 -16.45 4.98 -14.47
CA ALA A 99 -17.91 4.79 -14.34
C ALA A 99 -18.31 3.32 -14.06
N ASP A 100 -17.46 2.38 -14.47
CA ASP A 100 -17.59 0.94 -14.22
C ASP A 100 -17.01 0.49 -12.87
N ALA A 101 -16.52 1.40 -12.03
CA ALA A 101 -16.07 1.06 -10.69
C ALA A 101 -17.22 0.49 -9.83
N PRO A 102 -16.94 -0.43 -8.90
CA PRO A 102 -17.97 -0.96 -8.00
C PRO A 102 -18.78 0.12 -7.31
N ARG A 103 -20.10 0.02 -7.36
CA ARG A 103 -21.02 1.03 -6.80
C ARG A 103 -20.74 1.35 -5.34
N LEU A 104 -20.34 0.32 -4.56
CA LEU A 104 -20.00 0.49 -3.15
C LEU A 104 -18.73 1.36 -2.98
N LYS A 105 -17.71 1.18 -3.81
CA LYS A 105 -16.49 2.00 -3.76
C LYS A 105 -16.78 3.47 -4.09
N ILE A 106 -17.65 3.72 -5.08
CA ILE A 106 -18.12 5.08 -5.42
C ILE A 106 -18.90 5.70 -4.25
N ALA A 107 -19.86 4.95 -3.70
CA ALA A 107 -20.69 5.41 -2.58
C ALA A 107 -19.85 5.71 -1.33
N ASN A 108 -18.89 4.85 -0.99
CA ASN A 108 -17.99 5.05 0.14
C ASN A 108 -17.12 6.30 -0.03
N THR A 109 -16.61 6.55 -1.23
CA THR A 109 -15.80 7.74 -1.52
C THR A 109 -16.62 9.02 -1.35
N ARG A 110 -17.88 9.02 -1.82
CA ARG A 110 -18.83 10.15 -1.61
C ARG A 110 -19.17 10.32 -0.11
N ALA A 111 -19.39 9.23 0.61
CA ALA A 111 -19.69 9.28 2.06
C ALA A 111 -18.52 9.83 2.88
N LEU A 112 -17.29 9.69 2.38
CA LEU A 112 -16.10 10.33 2.95
C LEU A 112 -16.01 11.83 2.63
N GLY A 113 -16.96 12.40 1.89
CA GLY A 113 -17.09 13.84 1.64
C GLY A 113 -16.46 14.31 0.33
N ALA A 114 -15.97 13.42 -0.52
CA ALA A 114 -15.40 13.81 -1.82
C ALA A 114 -16.47 13.97 -2.90
N GLU A 115 -16.25 14.94 -3.78
CA GLU A 115 -16.90 15.00 -5.09
C GLU A 115 -16.33 13.86 -5.95
N VAL A 116 -17.20 13.02 -6.51
CA VAL A 116 -16.78 11.93 -7.40
C VAL A 116 -17.18 12.27 -8.82
N VAL A 117 -16.17 12.43 -9.67
CA VAL A 117 -16.31 12.62 -11.12
C VAL A 117 -16.08 11.27 -11.80
N LEU A 118 -17.09 10.81 -12.53
CA LEU A 118 -17.02 9.54 -13.25
C LEU A 118 -16.57 9.78 -14.69
N TYR A 119 -15.72 8.89 -15.21
CA TYR A 119 -15.26 8.90 -16.59
C TYR A 119 -15.42 7.53 -17.25
N ASP A 120 -15.62 7.50 -18.56
CA ASP A 120 -15.63 6.28 -19.35
C ASP A 120 -14.21 5.92 -19.80
N ARG A 121 -13.68 4.78 -19.33
CA ARG A 121 -12.31 4.30 -19.65
C ARG A 121 -12.08 4.08 -21.14
N MET A 122 -13.14 3.85 -21.91
CA MET A 122 -13.04 3.50 -23.32
C MET A 122 -12.95 4.71 -24.22
N THR A 123 -13.51 5.83 -23.77
CA THR A 123 -13.71 7.03 -24.62
C THR A 123 -13.11 8.31 -24.04
N GLU A 124 -12.75 8.32 -22.75
CA GLU A 124 -12.29 9.53 -22.07
C GLU A 124 -10.89 9.35 -21.48
N ASP A 125 -10.11 10.42 -21.50
CA ASP A 125 -8.78 10.49 -20.89
C ASP A 125 -8.90 11.09 -19.48
N ARG A 126 -8.75 10.22 -18.45
CA ARG A 126 -8.83 10.65 -17.05
C ARG A 126 -7.76 11.68 -16.67
N ASP A 127 -6.57 11.57 -17.28
CA ASP A 127 -5.44 12.45 -16.93
C ASP A 127 -5.71 13.86 -17.52
N ALA A 128 -6.30 13.93 -18.72
CA ALA A 128 -6.74 15.19 -19.32
C ALA A 128 -7.88 15.83 -18.51
N ILE A 129 -8.90 15.04 -18.11
CA ILE A 129 -10.01 15.52 -17.27
C ILE A 129 -9.46 16.09 -15.96
N GLY A 130 -8.56 15.36 -15.31
CA GLY A 130 -8.02 15.79 -14.03
C GLY A 130 -7.09 16.99 -14.12
N ALA A 131 -6.30 17.10 -15.18
CA ALA A 131 -5.46 18.26 -15.41
C ALA A 131 -6.32 19.53 -15.62
N ALA A 132 -7.37 19.44 -16.45
CA ALA A 132 -8.29 20.56 -16.66
C ALA A 132 -8.98 20.99 -15.36
N MET A 133 -9.50 20.05 -14.57
CA MET A 133 -10.15 20.37 -13.29
C MET A 133 -9.16 20.92 -12.26
N ALA A 134 -7.94 20.38 -12.21
CA ALA A 134 -6.89 20.87 -11.31
C ALA A 134 -6.52 22.33 -11.65
N GLU A 135 -6.39 22.67 -12.93
CA GLU A 135 -6.10 24.03 -13.38
C GLU A 135 -7.28 24.98 -13.11
N GLU A 136 -8.50 24.62 -13.52
CA GLU A 136 -9.70 25.45 -13.37
C GLU A 136 -10.00 25.78 -11.91
N ARG A 137 -9.84 24.79 -11.00
CA ARG A 137 -10.22 24.92 -9.58
C ARG A 137 -9.01 25.10 -8.68
N GLU A 138 -7.81 25.22 -9.24
CA GLU A 138 -6.53 25.33 -8.51
C GLU A 138 -6.31 24.20 -7.50
N LEU A 139 -6.76 22.95 -7.81
CA LEU A 139 -6.64 21.79 -6.95
C LEU A 139 -5.22 21.21 -7.01
N THR A 140 -4.74 20.69 -5.87
CA THR A 140 -3.47 19.98 -5.84
C THR A 140 -3.67 18.49 -6.13
N LEU A 141 -2.98 17.96 -7.14
CA LEU A 141 -2.98 16.54 -7.45
C LEU A 141 -2.19 15.74 -6.39
N ILE A 142 -2.84 14.75 -5.80
CA ILE A 142 -2.21 13.78 -4.88
C ILE A 142 -2.04 12.45 -5.62
N LYS A 143 -0.82 12.12 -5.99
CA LYS A 143 -0.49 10.88 -6.70
C LYS A 143 -0.54 9.65 -5.78
N PRO A 144 -0.86 8.43 -6.30
CA PRO A 144 -1.07 7.25 -5.46
C PRO A 144 0.21 6.63 -4.86
N PHE A 145 1.38 6.91 -5.42
CA PHE A 145 2.67 6.33 -4.98
C PHE A 145 3.90 7.15 -5.37
N ASP A 146 3.93 7.77 -6.55
CA ASP A 146 5.12 8.46 -7.09
C ASP A 146 5.11 9.95 -6.72
N ASP A 147 5.08 10.21 -5.43
CA ASP A 147 5.03 11.53 -4.80
C ASP A 147 5.84 11.52 -3.50
N PRO A 148 6.78 12.48 -3.30
CA PRO A 148 7.65 12.48 -2.13
C PRO A 148 6.91 12.56 -0.80
N LEU A 149 5.82 13.32 -0.72
CA LEU A 149 5.03 13.49 0.50
C LEU A 149 4.18 12.24 0.79
N VAL A 150 3.67 11.59 -0.26
CA VAL A 150 2.95 10.33 -0.14
C VAL A 150 3.90 9.22 0.31
N ILE A 151 5.06 9.05 -0.33
CA ILE A 151 6.06 8.05 0.05
C ILE A 151 6.53 8.29 1.50
N ALA A 152 6.75 9.55 1.90
CA ALA A 152 7.13 9.89 3.28
C ALA A 152 6.04 9.49 4.30
N GLY A 153 4.77 9.71 3.97
CA GLY A 153 3.64 9.26 4.79
C GLY A 153 3.59 7.73 4.93
N GLN A 154 3.75 7.00 3.83
CA GLN A 154 3.81 5.53 3.83
C GLN A 154 5.01 5.01 4.64
N GLY A 155 6.15 5.72 4.59
CA GLY A 155 7.36 5.40 5.33
C GLY A 155 7.20 5.42 6.85
N THR A 156 6.15 6.08 7.38
CA THR A 156 5.83 6.02 8.81
C THR A 156 5.46 4.60 9.27
N THR A 157 4.95 3.75 8.35
CA THR A 157 4.79 2.31 8.61
C THR A 157 6.14 1.65 8.92
N GLY A 158 7.20 2.02 8.19
CA GLY A 158 8.56 1.52 8.42
C GLY A 158 9.16 1.98 9.75
N LEU A 159 8.89 3.23 10.19
CA LEU A 159 9.29 3.69 11.53
C LEU A 159 8.62 2.86 12.63
N GLU A 160 7.32 2.60 12.48
CA GLU A 160 6.59 1.75 13.45
C GLU A 160 7.12 0.32 13.44
N ILE A 161 7.42 -0.26 12.26
CA ILE A 161 8.03 -1.59 12.14
C ILE A 161 9.38 -1.63 12.84
N ALA A 162 10.27 -0.66 12.61
CA ALA A 162 11.58 -0.60 13.23
C ALA A 162 11.49 -0.59 14.78
N GLN A 163 10.60 0.25 15.31
CA GLN A 163 10.37 0.33 16.75
C GLN A 163 9.77 -0.97 17.32
N GLN A 164 8.74 -1.51 16.66
CA GLN A 164 8.04 -2.71 17.13
C GLN A 164 8.93 -3.98 17.01
N ALA A 165 9.77 -4.05 15.99
CA ALA A 165 10.76 -5.12 15.87
C ALA A 165 11.78 -5.07 17.02
N ALA A 166 12.27 -3.89 17.39
CA ALA A 166 13.15 -3.72 18.55
C ALA A 166 12.44 -4.12 19.86
N GLU A 167 11.17 -3.73 20.05
CA GLU A 167 10.34 -4.12 21.20
C GLU A 167 10.15 -5.66 21.28
N ALA A 168 10.07 -6.33 20.11
CA ALA A 168 9.94 -7.79 20.00
C ALA A 168 11.28 -8.55 20.02
N GLY A 169 12.42 -7.85 20.09
CA GLY A 169 13.76 -8.46 20.07
C GLY A 169 14.19 -8.97 18.68
N ILE A 170 13.59 -8.47 17.60
CA ILE A 170 13.90 -8.86 16.22
C ILE A 170 15.01 -7.95 15.70
N ALA A 171 16.23 -8.47 15.65
CA ALA A 171 17.39 -7.71 15.20
C ALA A 171 17.65 -7.86 13.68
N ARG A 172 17.21 -8.96 13.07
CA ARG A 172 17.39 -9.27 11.63
C ARG A 172 16.17 -9.98 11.10
N ALA A 173 15.62 -9.48 10.00
CA ALA A 173 14.49 -10.08 9.28
C ALA A 173 14.36 -9.51 7.88
N ASP A 174 13.75 -10.25 6.98
CA ASP A 174 13.14 -9.66 5.79
C ASP A 174 11.83 -8.96 6.18
N VAL A 175 11.62 -7.76 5.67
CA VAL A 175 10.37 -6.99 5.81
C VAL A 175 9.71 -6.94 4.42
N ILE A 176 8.73 -7.81 4.23
CA ILE A 176 8.07 -7.99 2.95
C ILE A 176 6.85 -7.06 2.88
N ALA A 177 6.79 -6.22 1.86
CA ALA A 177 5.68 -5.30 1.64
C ALA A 177 5.01 -5.57 0.29
N CYS A 178 3.67 -5.52 0.27
CA CYS A 178 2.88 -5.55 -0.95
C CYS A 178 3.30 -4.38 -1.85
N CYS A 179 3.66 -4.67 -3.08
CA CYS A 179 4.20 -3.70 -4.02
C CYS A 179 3.34 -3.57 -5.27
N GLY A 180 2.81 -2.37 -5.52
CA GLY A 180 2.39 -1.92 -6.84
C GLY A 180 3.43 -0.93 -7.34
N GLY A 181 3.11 0.36 -7.50
CA GLY A 181 4.07 1.39 -7.93
C GLY A 181 5.23 1.68 -6.96
N GLY A 182 5.36 0.97 -5.85
CA GLY A 182 6.52 0.98 -4.95
C GLY A 182 6.47 1.98 -3.79
N GLY A 183 5.41 2.80 -3.65
CA GLY A 183 5.39 3.89 -2.66
C GLY A 183 5.49 3.42 -1.20
N LEU A 184 4.77 2.34 -0.83
CA LEU A 184 4.83 1.77 0.52
C LEU A 184 6.21 1.16 0.79
N THR A 185 6.67 0.28 -0.09
CA THR A 185 7.93 -0.45 0.06
C THR A 185 9.12 0.50 0.09
N SER A 186 9.15 1.53 -0.78
CA SER A 186 10.18 2.57 -0.78
C SER A 186 10.20 3.36 0.53
N GLY A 187 9.03 3.74 1.03
CA GLY A 187 8.93 4.44 2.31
C GLY A 187 9.43 3.58 3.48
N ILE A 188 9.02 2.30 3.53
CA ILE A 188 9.51 1.34 4.52
C ILE A 188 11.03 1.19 4.41
N ALA A 189 11.56 0.96 3.21
CA ALA A 189 12.99 0.75 3.00
C ALA A 189 13.84 1.94 3.50
N LEU A 190 13.42 3.17 3.22
CA LEU A 190 14.09 4.39 3.71
C LEU A 190 14.05 4.50 5.25
N ALA A 191 12.96 4.12 5.87
CA ALA A 191 12.85 4.14 7.32
C ALA A 191 13.74 3.07 7.96
N LEU A 192 13.75 1.85 7.41
CA LEU A 192 14.57 0.74 7.92
C LEU A 192 16.07 1.01 7.73
N GLU A 193 16.50 1.58 6.61
CA GLU A 193 17.89 1.98 6.40
C GLU A 193 18.43 2.84 7.55
N ALA A 194 17.60 3.74 8.06
CA ALA A 194 18.01 4.69 9.09
C ALA A 194 17.82 4.17 10.52
N GLU A 195 16.74 3.45 10.79
CA GLU A 195 16.30 3.13 12.16
C GLU A 195 16.53 1.65 12.55
N ALA A 196 16.62 0.75 11.56
CA ALA A 196 16.78 -0.69 11.79
C ALA A 196 17.54 -1.35 10.64
N PRO A 197 18.83 -1.07 10.43
CA PRO A 197 19.60 -1.54 9.26
C PRO A 197 19.79 -3.05 9.19
N GLY A 198 19.45 -3.79 10.25
CA GLY A 198 19.38 -5.24 10.24
C GLY A 198 18.12 -5.81 9.60
N LEU A 199 17.11 -4.98 9.36
CA LEU A 199 15.86 -5.35 8.67
C LEU A 199 15.96 -4.99 7.19
N ARG A 200 15.71 -5.96 6.30
CA ARG A 200 15.82 -5.79 4.85
C ARG A 200 14.44 -5.71 4.20
N ALA A 201 14.11 -4.60 3.56
CA ALA A 201 12.86 -4.49 2.79
C ALA A 201 12.90 -5.38 1.54
N ARG A 202 11.74 -5.98 1.20
CA ARG A 202 11.52 -6.73 -0.04
C ARG A 202 10.14 -6.46 -0.59
N THR A 203 9.98 -6.52 -1.92
CA THR A 203 8.69 -6.43 -2.59
C THR A 203 8.00 -7.78 -2.65
N ALA A 204 6.65 -7.80 -2.59
CA ALA A 204 5.84 -8.95 -2.95
C ALA A 204 4.75 -8.53 -3.94
N GLU A 205 4.59 -9.30 -5.00
CA GLU A 205 3.75 -8.99 -6.15
C GLU A 205 3.04 -10.25 -6.66
N PRO A 206 1.89 -10.11 -7.36
CA PRO A 206 1.24 -11.25 -7.99
C PRO A 206 1.92 -11.62 -9.32
N GLU A 207 1.90 -12.90 -9.65
CA GLU A 207 2.39 -13.45 -10.90
C GLU A 207 1.80 -12.72 -12.12
N GLY A 208 2.64 -12.39 -13.10
CA GLY A 208 2.29 -11.62 -14.29
C GLY A 208 2.18 -10.11 -14.09
N PHE A 209 2.25 -9.64 -12.84
CA PHE A 209 2.30 -8.22 -12.46
C PHE A 209 3.43 -7.97 -11.45
N ASP A 210 4.55 -8.65 -11.68
CA ASP A 210 5.78 -8.66 -10.90
C ASP A 210 6.81 -7.66 -11.44
N ASP A 211 6.32 -6.51 -11.87
CA ASP A 211 7.12 -5.46 -12.51
C ASP A 211 8.25 -4.93 -11.61
N ALA A 212 8.05 -4.81 -10.31
CA ALA A 212 9.10 -4.39 -9.41
C ALA A 212 10.16 -5.49 -9.24
N ALA A 213 9.78 -6.75 -9.08
CA ALA A 213 10.73 -7.87 -8.99
C ALA A 213 11.58 -8.00 -10.27
N ARG A 214 10.96 -7.92 -11.45
CA ARG A 214 11.68 -7.94 -12.74
C ARG A 214 12.56 -6.72 -12.93
N SER A 215 12.09 -5.54 -12.53
CA SER A 215 12.88 -4.30 -12.58
C SER A 215 14.10 -4.36 -11.68
N LEU A 216 13.96 -4.92 -10.47
CA LEU A 216 15.07 -5.13 -9.54
C LEU A 216 16.11 -6.10 -10.11
N ALA A 217 15.67 -7.19 -10.71
CA ALA A 217 16.54 -8.18 -11.34
C ALA A 217 17.26 -7.61 -12.58
N ALA A 218 16.56 -6.82 -13.40
CA ALA A 218 17.13 -6.17 -14.59
C ALA A 218 18.01 -4.96 -14.27
N GLY A 219 17.78 -4.31 -13.11
CA GLY A 219 18.45 -3.05 -12.75
C GLY A 219 17.90 -1.83 -13.49
N GLU A 220 16.78 -1.95 -14.18
CA GLU A 220 16.04 -0.88 -14.87
C GLU A 220 14.54 -1.13 -14.83
N ILE A 221 13.74 -0.08 -15.05
CA ILE A 221 12.28 -0.19 -15.01
C ILE A 221 11.78 -1.12 -16.14
N THR A 222 11.07 -2.17 -15.74
CA THR A 222 10.39 -3.12 -16.62
C THR A 222 8.88 -2.93 -16.51
N ARG A 223 8.17 -2.95 -17.64
CA ARG A 223 6.71 -2.79 -17.67
C ARG A 223 6.00 -4.14 -17.67
N ASN A 224 4.79 -4.15 -17.13
CA ASN A 224 3.86 -5.26 -17.30
C ASN A 224 3.30 -5.28 -18.74
N ALA A 225 3.11 -6.48 -19.28
CA ALA A 225 2.54 -6.67 -20.62
C ALA A 225 1.02 -6.40 -20.65
N ALA A 226 0.35 -6.60 -19.52
CA ALA A 226 -1.09 -6.39 -19.35
C ALA A 226 -1.38 -5.33 -18.28
N LEU A 227 -2.56 -4.72 -18.33
CA LEU A 227 -3.03 -3.71 -17.37
C LEU A 227 -4.09 -4.26 -16.40
N GLY A 228 -4.34 -5.57 -16.42
CA GLY A 228 -5.30 -6.26 -15.57
C GLY A 228 -5.29 -7.75 -15.85
N GLY A 229 -5.87 -8.55 -14.94
CA GLY A 229 -5.94 -10.01 -15.07
C GLY A 229 -5.65 -10.77 -13.78
N SER A 230 -5.10 -10.12 -12.74
CA SER A 230 -4.98 -10.66 -11.39
C SER A 230 -6.13 -10.15 -10.51
N ILE A 231 -6.51 -10.95 -9.53
CA ILE A 231 -7.45 -10.53 -8.48
C ILE A 231 -6.84 -9.50 -7.51
N CYS A 232 -5.52 -9.32 -7.56
CA CYS A 232 -4.76 -8.37 -6.73
C CYS A 232 -4.82 -6.93 -7.27
N ASP A 233 -5.99 -6.48 -7.71
CA ASP A 233 -6.24 -5.22 -8.43
C ASP A 233 -5.66 -3.97 -7.75
N ALA A 234 -5.58 -3.97 -6.44
CA ALA A 234 -5.05 -2.84 -5.66
C ALA A 234 -3.56 -2.55 -5.90
N ILE A 235 -2.81 -3.52 -6.42
CA ILE A 235 -1.37 -3.43 -6.68
C ILE A 235 -0.98 -3.73 -8.13
N VAL A 236 -1.95 -3.93 -9.01
CA VAL A 236 -1.70 -4.03 -10.46
C VAL A 236 -1.39 -2.64 -11.01
N THR A 237 -0.12 -2.40 -11.31
CA THR A 237 0.40 -1.15 -11.88
C THR A 237 1.16 -1.45 -13.18
N PRO A 238 1.25 -0.49 -14.12
CA PRO A 238 2.02 -0.73 -15.35
C PRO A 238 3.51 -0.95 -15.13
N GLN A 239 4.09 -0.28 -14.13
CA GLN A 239 5.52 -0.30 -13.78
C GLN A 239 5.74 0.39 -12.42
N PRO A 240 6.92 0.21 -11.78
CA PRO A 240 7.33 1.04 -10.63
C PRO A 240 7.40 2.52 -11.00
N GLY A 241 7.26 3.39 -9.99
CA GLY A 241 7.39 4.84 -10.18
C GLY A 241 8.83 5.28 -10.42
N ASP A 242 8.99 6.44 -11.08
CA ASP A 242 10.30 7.05 -11.35
C ASP A 242 11.03 7.47 -10.08
N LEU A 243 10.29 7.86 -9.03
CA LEU A 243 10.84 8.20 -7.71
C LEU A 243 11.04 6.96 -6.84
N THR A 244 10.17 5.96 -6.97
CA THR A 244 10.21 4.77 -6.12
C THR A 244 11.28 3.79 -6.57
N PHE A 245 11.45 3.54 -7.86
CA PHE A 245 12.38 2.54 -8.36
C PHE A 245 13.84 2.76 -7.95
N PRO A 246 14.43 3.96 -8.02
CA PRO A 246 15.79 4.19 -7.51
C PRO A 246 15.97 3.83 -6.04
N ILE A 247 14.92 4.02 -5.22
CA ILE A 247 14.94 3.66 -3.80
C ILE A 247 14.88 2.13 -3.64
N LEU A 248 13.94 1.48 -4.34
CA LEU A 248 13.81 0.02 -4.33
C LEU A 248 15.12 -0.64 -4.78
N LYS A 249 15.69 -0.19 -5.90
CA LYS A 249 16.96 -0.70 -6.44
C LYS A 249 18.12 -0.60 -5.48
N ARG A 250 18.17 0.46 -4.68
CA ARG A 250 19.26 0.71 -3.72
C ARG A 250 19.10 -0.06 -2.42
N LEU A 251 17.87 -0.23 -1.93
CA LEU A 251 17.60 -0.65 -0.55
C LEU A 251 16.91 -2.01 -0.41
N CYS A 252 16.20 -2.46 -1.45
CA CYS A 252 15.44 -3.70 -1.34
C CYS A 252 16.29 -4.91 -1.77
N GLY A 253 16.00 -6.05 -1.12
CA GLY A 253 16.42 -7.36 -1.60
C GLY A 253 15.62 -7.81 -2.83
N PRO A 254 15.85 -9.03 -3.35
CA PRO A 254 15.10 -9.60 -4.47
C PRO A 254 13.60 -9.58 -4.20
N GLY A 255 12.80 -9.26 -5.23
CA GLY A 255 11.34 -9.31 -5.15
C GLY A 255 10.82 -10.74 -5.04
N LEU A 256 9.65 -10.91 -4.43
CA LEU A 256 8.95 -12.17 -4.25
C LEU A 256 7.68 -12.17 -5.10
N VAL A 257 7.38 -13.29 -5.73
CA VAL A 257 6.23 -13.43 -6.63
C VAL A 257 5.33 -14.56 -6.14
N VAL A 258 4.02 -14.29 -6.06
CA VAL A 258 3.02 -15.25 -5.61
C VAL A 258 1.87 -15.35 -6.59
N SER A 259 1.20 -16.48 -6.64
CA SER A 259 0.01 -16.68 -7.45
C SER A 259 -1.23 -16.06 -6.80
N ASP A 260 -2.27 -15.80 -7.60
CA ASP A 260 -3.60 -15.41 -7.10
C ASP A 260 -4.20 -16.43 -6.12
N ALA A 261 -3.93 -17.72 -6.34
CA ALA A 261 -4.40 -18.78 -5.44
C ALA A 261 -3.72 -18.71 -4.06
N GLU A 262 -2.43 -18.44 -4.02
CA GLU A 262 -1.68 -18.25 -2.77
C GLU A 262 -2.14 -16.97 -2.04
N ALA A 263 -2.46 -15.90 -2.76
CA ALA A 263 -3.04 -14.69 -2.18
C ALA A 263 -4.39 -14.96 -1.51
N LEU A 264 -5.27 -15.76 -2.14
CA LEU A 264 -6.54 -16.20 -1.53
C LEU A 264 -6.33 -17.03 -0.26
N GLN A 265 -5.40 -18.00 -0.29
CA GLN A 265 -5.06 -18.79 0.90
C GLN A 265 -4.53 -17.90 2.04
N ALA A 266 -3.67 -16.93 1.72
CA ALA A 266 -3.16 -15.98 2.71
C ALA A 266 -4.27 -15.13 3.36
N ILE A 267 -5.31 -14.73 2.61
CA ILE A 267 -6.50 -14.07 3.17
C ILE A 267 -7.20 -14.99 4.17
N GLY A 268 -7.43 -16.25 3.79
CA GLY A 268 -8.03 -17.26 4.66
C GLY A 268 -7.22 -17.44 5.96
N HIS A 269 -5.90 -17.56 5.85
CA HIS A 269 -5.00 -17.65 7.01
C HIS A 269 -5.02 -16.37 7.87
N ALA A 270 -4.99 -15.18 7.28
CA ALA A 270 -5.09 -13.92 8.03
C ALA A 270 -6.38 -13.87 8.86
N PHE A 271 -7.51 -14.27 8.27
CA PHE A 271 -8.79 -14.33 8.99
C PHE A 271 -8.79 -15.40 10.08
N ASN A 272 -8.44 -16.65 9.74
CA ASN A 272 -8.55 -17.78 10.67
C ASN A 272 -7.54 -17.70 11.83
N ARG A 273 -6.35 -17.12 11.60
CA ARG A 273 -5.26 -17.14 12.60
C ARG A 273 -5.06 -15.82 13.33
N LEU A 274 -5.40 -14.68 12.69
CA LEU A 274 -5.21 -13.33 13.26
C LEU A 274 -6.52 -12.55 13.39
N LYS A 275 -7.65 -13.07 12.85
CA LYS A 275 -8.95 -12.38 12.81
C LYS A 275 -8.90 -11.07 12.00
N LEU A 276 -8.05 -11.05 10.98
CA LEU A 276 -7.88 -9.91 10.08
C LEU A 276 -8.62 -10.15 8.76
N VAL A 277 -9.24 -9.11 8.24
CA VAL A 277 -9.78 -9.09 6.88
C VAL A 277 -8.77 -8.41 5.97
N ALA A 278 -8.32 -9.12 4.93
CA ALA A 278 -7.37 -8.63 3.93
C ALA A 278 -8.01 -8.69 2.53
N GLU A 279 -7.61 -7.76 1.65
CA GLU A 279 -7.88 -7.84 0.22
C GLU A 279 -6.75 -8.59 -0.50
N PRO A 280 -6.97 -9.13 -1.74
CA PRO A 280 -5.96 -9.94 -2.41
C PRO A 280 -4.60 -9.23 -2.55
N GLY A 281 -4.57 -8.02 -3.10
CA GLY A 281 -3.34 -7.22 -3.21
C GLY A 281 -2.73 -6.85 -1.86
N GLY A 282 -3.54 -6.83 -0.78
CA GLY A 282 -3.10 -6.59 0.58
C GLY A 282 -2.46 -7.81 1.26
N ALA A 283 -2.68 -9.01 0.72
CA ALA A 283 -2.25 -10.27 1.32
C ALA A 283 -1.00 -10.89 0.67
N VAL A 284 -0.52 -10.38 -0.46
CA VAL A 284 0.60 -10.98 -1.22
C VAL A 284 1.89 -11.07 -0.41
N ALA A 285 2.15 -10.14 0.51
CA ALA A 285 3.32 -10.20 1.38
C ALA A 285 3.21 -11.34 2.41
N LEU A 286 2.02 -11.58 2.95
CA LEU A 286 1.77 -12.73 3.81
C LEU A 286 1.87 -14.03 3.00
N ALA A 287 1.30 -14.08 1.78
CA ALA A 287 1.43 -15.23 0.89
C ALA A 287 2.91 -15.57 0.60
N ALA A 288 3.74 -14.56 0.34
CA ALA A 288 5.17 -14.77 0.15
C ALA A 288 5.84 -15.39 1.38
N ALA A 289 5.53 -14.91 2.58
CA ALA A 289 6.09 -15.49 3.81
C ALA A 289 5.66 -16.94 4.04
N LEU A 290 4.42 -17.30 3.67
CA LEU A 290 3.90 -18.65 3.88
C LEU A 290 4.36 -19.65 2.81
N PHE A 291 4.54 -19.21 1.54
CA PHE A 291 4.70 -20.11 0.40
C PHE A 291 6.02 -19.94 -0.38
N ARG A 292 6.90 -19.00 0.01
CA ARG A 292 8.25 -18.80 -0.57
C ARG A 292 9.34 -18.95 0.49
N GLN A 293 9.22 -20.01 1.30
CA GLN A 293 10.08 -20.25 2.46
C GLN A 293 11.56 -20.34 2.09
N ASP A 294 11.88 -20.96 0.97
CA ASP A 294 13.26 -21.17 0.50
C ASP A 294 13.92 -19.88 -0.02
N GLU A 295 13.11 -18.83 -0.26
CA GLU A 295 13.59 -17.53 -0.75
C GLU A 295 13.77 -16.50 0.38
N ILE A 296 13.45 -16.86 1.62
CA ILE A 296 13.49 -15.96 2.78
C ILE A 296 14.50 -16.49 3.78
N ASP A 297 15.43 -15.63 4.21
CA ASP A 297 16.47 -15.97 5.16
C ASP A 297 16.06 -15.67 6.62
N GLY A 298 16.61 -16.43 7.57
CA GLY A 298 16.50 -16.18 9.01
C GLY A 298 15.26 -16.77 9.69
N ASP A 299 15.19 -16.55 11.01
CA ASP A 299 14.16 -17.14 11.88
C ASP A 299 12.92 -16.25 12.01
N ASP A 300 13.00 -14.99 11.57
CA ASP A 300 11.93 -14.01 11.61
C ASP A 300 11.66 -13.44 10.23
N VAL A 301 10.39 -13.20 9.93
CA VAL A 301 9.95 -12.44 8.79
C VAL A 301 8.84 -11.48 9.23
N ILE A 302 8.89 -10.24 8.76
CA ILE A 302 7.85 -9.25 8.99
C ILE A 302 7.12 -9.00 7.67
N VAL A 303 5.79 -9.04 7.67
CA VAL A 303 4.99 -8.82 6.46
C VAL A 303 3.95 -7.73 6.68
N THR A 304 3.63 -6.98 5.63
CA THR A 304 2.50 -6.06 5.68
C THR A 304 1.22 -6.75 5.18
N ILE A 305 0.07 -6.52 5.84
CA ILE A 305 -1.24 -6.63 5.21
C ILE A 305 -1.66 -5.22 4.86
N SER A 306 -1.47 -4.82 3.59
CA SER A 306 -1.50 -3.41 3.20
C SER A 306 -2.90 -2.81 3.10
N GLY A 307 -3.94 -3.65 2.93
CA GLY A 307 -5.34 -3.24 2.87
C GLY A 307 -6.31 -4.39 3.09
N GLY A 308 -7.55 -4.06 3.42
CA GLY A 308 -8.62 -4.99 3.72
C GLY A 308 -9.96 -4.68 3.02
N ASN A 309 -9.96 -3.81 2.00
CA ASN A 309 -11.17 -3.41 1.27
C ASN A 309 -11.55 -4.46 0.20
N VAL A 310 -11.83 -5.67 0.65
CA VAL A 310 -12.17 -6.84 -0.16
C VAL A 310 -13.67 -6.93 -0.43
N ASP A 311 -14.05 -7.36 -1.63
CA ASP A 311 -15.43 -7.68 -1.97
C ASP A 311 -15.86 -9.02 -1.34
N SER A 312 -17.12 -9.14 -0.94
CA SER A 312 -17.64 -10.27 -0.14
C SER A 312 -17.52 -11.63 -0.84
N ASP A 313 -17.66 -11.68 -2.16
CA ASP A 313 -17.51 -12.88 -2.96
C ASP A 313 -16.06 -13.37 -3.02
N ILE A 314 -15.11 -12.47 -3.18
CA ILE A 314 -13.67 -12.77 -3.12
C ILE A 314 -13.29 -13.27 -1.72
N PHE A 315 -13.79 -12.59 -0.68
CA PHE A 315 -13.53 -13.01 0.70
C PHE A 315 -14.12 -14.41 0.99
N SER A 316 -15.34 -14.69 0.52
CA SER A 316 -15.96 -16.02 0.65
C SER A 316 -15.14 -17.10 -0.06
N ARG A 317 -14.65 -16.82 -1.28
CA ARG A 317 -13.75 -17.73 -2.01
C ARG A 317 -12.45 -17.98 -1.23
N ALA A 318 -11.87 -16.94 -0.62
CA ALA A 318 -10.67 -17.07 0.17
C ALA A 318 -10.86 -17.98 1.39
N LEU A 319 -12.00 -17.88 2.09
CA LEU A 319 -12.30 -18.75 3.23
C LEU A 319 -12.43 -20.20 2.80
N ALA A 320 -13.04 -20.48 1.65
CA ALA A 320 -13.20 -21.83 1.12
C ALA A 320 -11.89 -22.48 0.66
N THR A 321 -10.77 -21.76 0.60
CA THR A 321 -9.46 -22.38 0.26
C THR A 321 -8.85 -23.17 1.40
N LEU A 322 -9.35 -23.04 2.62
CA LEU A 322 -8.83 -23.69 3.82
C LEU A 322 -9.74 -24.81 4.36
N ASP A 323 -10.85 -25.09 3.68
CA ASP A 323 -11.77 -26.23 3.92
C ASP A 323 -11.26 -27.51 3.15
#